data_4b8b7c55053c6ba2bdbde4524d575546
#
_entry.id   4b8b7c55053c6ba2bdbde4524d575546
#
_cell.length_a   1.000
_cell.length_b   1.000
_cell.length_c   1.000
_cell.angle_alpha   90.00
_cell.angle_beta   90.00
_cell.angle_gamma   90.00
#
_symmetry.space_group_name_H-M   'P 1'
#
loop_
_entity.id
_entity.type
_entity.pdbx_description
1 polymer ?
#
loop_
_entity_poly.entity_id
_entity_poly.type
_entity_poly.pdbx_seq_one_letter_code
_entity_poly.pdbx_strand_id
1 'polypeptide(L)'
;KTEILFPEVANLCGDLMNVTYLRQCCPEMEVVETGLKDRPAFLDGGVDLVYVGSATERGLQLMVKALAPYRAELERYVDGGGLMLATGNALDALGEYVVIDGKRAFDGLGILKTHAEYHMMKRHNSFLLGSFQDMEIVGFKSLFGHTYPDDELANPLFRVERGVGRHPGAFAEGFLRGGLMATYLIGPLLPLNPPFTRYLLEQMGAKDVKLAFEDTAMKAYRARVEEFRDEKRGYQY
;
A
#
# COMPACT_ATOMS: atom_id res chain seq x y z
N LYS A 1 6.73 -6.61 -16.15
CA LYS A 1 7.89 -6.22 -15.30
C LYS A 1 7.41 -5.47 -14.06
N THR A 2 7.85 -5.88 -12.87
CA THR A 2 7.58 -5.20 -11.61
C THR A 2 8.86 -4.58 -11.08
N GLU A 3 8.81 -3.30 -10.71
CA GLU A 3 9.89 -2.61 -10.03
C GLU A 3 9.62 -2.53 -8.53
N ILE A 4 10.59 -2.96 -7.71
CA ILE A 4 10.57 -2.78 -6.25
C ILE A 4 11.44 -1.58 -5.91
N LEU A 5 10.85 -0.55 -5.31
CA LEU A 5 11.58 0.60 -4.83
C LEU A 5 12.12 0.36 -3.41
N PHE A 6 13.43 0.54 -3.25
CA PHE A 6 14.14 0.62 -1.96
C PHE A 6 13.98 -0.61 -1.06
N PRO A 7 14.17 -1.85 -1.59
CA PRO A 7 13.97 -3.07 -0.79
C PRO A 7 14.84 -3.12 0.47
N GLU A 8 15.96 -2.41 0.50
CA GLU A 8 16.86 -2.33 1.64
C GLU A 8 16.29 -1.57 2.85
N VAL A 9 15.27 -0.72 2.65
CA VAL A 9 14.62 0.07 3.73
C VAL A 9 13.10 -0.09 3.75
N ALA A 10 12.48 -0.49 2.66
CA ALA A 10 11.02 -0.57 2.47
C ALA A 10 10.52 -2.02 2.51
N ASN A 11 10.80 -2.72 3.61
CA ASN A 11 10.44 -4.14 3.79
C ASN A 11 10.05 -4.47 5.24
N LEU A 12 9.49 -3.55 5.98
CA LEU A 12 8.95 -3.87 7.30
C LEU A 12 7.73 -4.79 7.17
N CYS A 13 7.48 -5.57 8.22
CA CYS A 13 6.34 -6.48 8.31
C CYS A 13 6.27 -7.55 7.19
N GLY A 14 7.38 -7.80 6.51
CA GLY A 14 7.44 -8.78 5.42
C GLY A 14 6.73 -8.33 4.14
N ASP A 15 6.62 -7.05 3.90
CA ASP A 15 5.84 -6.47 2.79
C ASP A 15 6.31 -6.92 1.40
N LEU A 16 7.60 -7.25 1.22
CA LEU A 16 8.08 -7.82 -0.06
C LEU A 16 7.41 -9.16 -0.42
N MET A 17 6.73 -9.81 0.52
CA MET A 17 5.92 -11.00 0.23
C MET A 17 4.79 -10.69 -0.77
N ASN A 18 4.34 -9.44 -0.89
CA ASN A 18 3.41 -9.03 -1.95
C ASN A 18 3.97 -9.34 -3.34
N VAL A 19 5.20 -8.88 -3.63
CA VAL A 19 5.84 -9.15 -4.94
C VAL A 19 6.25 -10.62 -5.08
N THR A 20 6.70 -11.26 -3.99
CA THR A 20 6.99 -12.70 -3.98
C THR A 20 5.76 -13.51 -4.40
N TYR A 21 4.58 -13.16 -3.88
CA TYR A 21 3.33 -13.84 -4.25
C TYR A 21 2.93 -13.57 -5.70
N LEU A 22 3.08 -12.32 -6.19
CA LEU A 22 2.85 -12.02 -7.61
C LEU A 22 3.75 -12.88 -8.53
N ARG A 23 5.03 -13.06 -8.17
CA ARG A 23 5.94 -13.94 -8.93
C ARG A 23 5.53 -15.41 -8.90
N GLN A 24 4.94 -15.87 -7.81
CA GLN A 24 4.40 -17.25 -7.74
C GLN A 24 3.16 -17.41 -8.64
N CYS A 25 2.35 -16.34 -8.78
CA CYS A 25 1.18 -16.33 -9.68
C CYS A 25 1.58 -16.14 -11.15
N CYS A 26 2.69 -15.46 -11.42
CA CYS A 26 3.19 -15.13 -12.75
C CYS A 26 4.72 -15.38 -12.80
N PRO A 27 5.17 -16.64 -12.97
CA PRO A 27 6.59 -17.00 -12.89
C PRO A 27 7.48 -16.32 -13.92
N GLU A 28 6.92 -15.91 -15.07
CA GLU A 28 7.61 -15.18 -16.14
C GLU A 28 7.77 -13.68 -15.84
N MET A 29 7.21 -13.18 -14.74
CA MET A 29 7.29 -11.78 -14.36
C MET A 29 8.73 -11.39 -14.02
N GLU A 30 9.29 -10.46 -14.79
CA GLU A 30 10.58 -9.84 -14.48
C GLU A 30 10.43 -8.94 -13.24
N VAL A 31 11.35 -9.05 -12.29
CA VAL A 31 11.43 -8.17 -11.12
C VAL A 31 12.75 -7.42 -11.16
N VAL A 32 12.67 -6.11 -11.02
CA VAL A 32 13.82 -5.18 -10.91
C VAL A 32 13.78 -4.55 -9.52
N GLU A 33 14.91 -4.49 -8.86
CA GLU A 33 15.09 -3.79 -7.60
C GLU A 33 15.82 -2.47 -7.83
N THR A 34 15.28 -1.39 -7.31
CA THR A 34 15.87 -0.05 -7.37
C THR A 34 16.22 0.40 -5.95
N GLY A 35 17.51 0.48 -5.66
CA GLY A 35 18.03 0.94 -4.37
C GLY A 35 17.98 2.46 -4.23
N LEU A 36 18.25 2.96 -3.02
CA LEU A 36 18.18 4.41 -2.69
C LEU A 36 19.13 5.30 -3.53
N LYS A 37 20.13 4.72 -4.17
CA LYS A 37 21.11 5.45 -5.00
C LYS A 37 20.92 5.24 -6.48
N ASP A 38 20.01 4.35 -6.85
CA ASP A 38 19.79 3.96 -8.23
C ASP A 38 18.75 4.88 -8.89
N ARG A 39 18.81 4.95 -10.20
CA ARG A 39 17.78 5.63 -11.00
C ARG A 39 16.59 4.70 -11.17
N PRO A 40 15.36 5.16 -10.85
CA PRO A 40 14.16 4.33 -10.99
C PRO A 40 13.95 3.83 -12.42
N ALA A 41 13.59 2.54 -12.53
CA ALA A 41 13.37 1.89 -13.82
C ALA A 41 12.09 2.36 -14.52
N PHE A 42 11.05 2.78 -13.79
CA PHE A 42 9.81 3.30 -14.37
C PHE A 42 10.04 4.53 -15.27
N LEU A 43 11.15 5.25 -15.10
CA LEU A 43 11.52 6.41 -15.92
C LEU A 43 11.84 6.04 -17.37
N ASP A 44 12.23 4.78 -17.63
CA ASP A 44 12.60 4.30 -18.96
C ASP A 44 11.43 3.60 -19.67
N GLY A 45 10.27 3.49 -18.98
CA GLY A 45 9.10 2.77 -19.47
C GLY A 45 9.21 1.24 -19.36
N GLY A 46 8.13 0.55 -19.72
CA GLY A 46 8.09 -0.92 -19.71
C GLY A 46 8.02 -1.54 -18.31
N VAL A 47 7.69 -0.74 -17.29
CA VAL A 47 7.35 -1.22 -15.94
C VAL A 47 5.82 -1.27 -15.84
N ASP A 48 5.28 -2.46 -15.55
CA ASP A 48 3.84 -2.70 -15.43
C ASP A 48 3.34 -2.40 -14.02
N LEU A 49 4.21 -2.52 -13.01
CA LEU A 49 3.90 -2.21 -11.61
C LEU A 49 5.13 -1.67 -10.89
N VAL A 50 4.99 -0.54 -10.24
CA VAL A 50 5.93 -0.03 -9.23
C VAL A 50 5.42 -0.43 -7.85
N TYR A 51 6.24 -1.08 -7.04
CA TYR A 51 5.91 -1.48 -5.67
C TYR A 51 6.82 -0.81 -4.66
N VAL A 52 6.24 -0.32 -3.57
CA VAL A 52 6.98 0.19 -2.40
C VAL A 52 6.30 -0.26 -1.11
N GLY A 53 7.06 -0.88 -0.21
CA GLY A 53 6.58 -1.40 1.07
C GLY A 53 6.80 -0.44 2.22
N SER A 54 6.38 -0.88 3.41
CA SER A 54 6.51 -0.13 4.66
C SER A 54 7.98 0.01 5.11
N ALA A 55 8.28 1.12 5.79
CA ALA A 55 9.61 1.46 6.25
C ALA A 55 9.60 2.01 7.68
N THR A 56 10.78 2.15 8.29
CA THR A 56 10.93 2.97 9.50
C THR A 56 10.74 4.46 9.14
N GLU A 57 10.50 5.31 10.13
CA GLU A 57 10.38 6.78 9.93
C GLU A 57 11.64 7.36 9.27
N ARG A 58 12.82 6.82 9.62
CA ARG A 58 14.08 7.17 8.95
C ARG A 58 14.12 6.64 7.52
N GLY A 59 13.62 5.43 7.29
CA GLY A 59 13.48 4.84 5.95
C GLY A 59 12.61 5.70 5.05
N LEU A 60 11.46 6.17 5.55
CA LEU A 60 10.57 7.08 4.81
C LEU A 60 11.29 8.34 4.35
N GLN A 61 12.08 8.97 5.23
CA GLN A 61 12.85 10.17 4.86
C GLN A 61 13.89 9.87 3.76
N LEU A 62 14.54 8.71 3.81
CA LEU A 62 15.48 8.28 2.76
C LEU A 62 14.77 8.02 1.44
N MET A 63 13.59 7.39 1.47
CA MET A 63 12.76 7.14 0.29
C MET A 63 12.31 8.45 -0.36
N VAL A 64 11.80 9.40 0.43
CA VAL A 64 11.42 10.74 -0.05
C VAL A 64 12.62 11.43 -0.69
N LYS A 65 13.77 11.44 -0.02
CA LYS A 65 14.99 12.05 -0.57
C LYS A 65 15.43 11.42 -1.89
N ALA A 66 15.32 10.10 -2.02
CA ALA A 66 15.68 9.37 -3.24
C ALA A 66 14.71 9.65 -4.39
N LEU A 67 13.40 9.78 -4.11
CA LEU A 67 12.38 10.02 -5.12
C LEU A 67 12.15 11.51 -5.44
N ALA A 68 12.53 12.43 -4.57
CA ALA A 68 12.29 13.86 -4.78
C ALA A 68 12.80 14.40 -6.14
N PRO A 69 13.96 13.97 -6.65
CA PRO A 69 14.41 14.38 -7.99
C PRO A 69 13.51 13.92 -9.13
N TYR A 70 12.72 12.86 -8.90
CA TYR A 70 11.86 12.21 -9.90
C TYR A 70 10.36 12.39 -9.60
N ARG A 71 10.03 13.31 -8.69
CA ARG A 71 8.65 13.55 -8.25
C ARG A 71 7.70 13.80 -9.43
N ALA A 72 8.08 14.70 -10.34
CA ALA A 72 7.23 15.06 -11.48
C ALA A 72 7.04 13.91 -12.46
N GLU A 73 8.05 13.08 -12.64
CA GLU A 73 8.00 11.87 -13.45
C GLU A 73 7.09 10.82 -12.82
N LEU A 74 7.21 10.61 -11.50
CA LEU A 74 6.36 9.69 -10.75
C LEU A 74 4.89 10.12 -10.80
N GLU A 75 4.62 11.42 -10.61
CA GLU A 75 3.27 11.98 -10.73
C GLU A 75 2.69 11.76 -12.14
N ARG A 76 3.47 12.05 -13.19
CA ARG A 76 3.05 11.77 -14.57
C ARG A 76 2.84 10.27 -14.85
N TYR A 77 3.67 9.41 -14.27
CA TYR A 77 3.56 7.96 -14.41
C TYR A 77 2.22 7.48 -13.85
N VAL A 78 1.88 7.83 -12.62
CA VAL A 78 0.63 7.38 -11.99
C VAL A 78 -0.61 8.04 -12.60
N ASP A 79 -0.57 9.33 -12.92
CA ASP A 79 -1.69 10.05 -13.56
C ASP A 79 -1.92 9.56 -15.01
N GLY A 80 -0.88 9.07 -15.67
CA GLY A 80 -0.95 8.41 -16.99
C GLY A 80 -1.44 6.96 -16.95
N GLY A 81 -1.81 6.44 -15.78
CA GLY A 81 -2.31 5.08 -15.59
C GLY A 81 -1.24 4.03 -15.31
N GLY A 82 0.03 4.44 -15.11
CA GLY A 82 1.09 3.55 -14.63
C GLY A 82 0.78 3.05 -13.23
N LEU A 83 0.79 1.72 -13.04
CA LEU A 83 0.37 1.12 -11.76
C LEU A 83 1.45 1.28 -10.69
N MET A 84 1.05 1.76 -9.53
CA MET A 84 1.88 1.79 -8.33
C MET A 84 1.10 1.29 -7.13
N LEU A 85 1.68 0.34 -6.38
CA LEU A 85 1.16 -0.14 -5.12
C LEU A 85 2.10 0.27 -3.98
N ALA A 86 1.61 1.12 -3.08
CA ALA A 86 2.31 1.51 -1.85
C ALA A 86 1.59 0.93 -0.63
N THR A 87 2.29 0.13 0.17
CA THR A 87 1.73 -0.53 1.36
C THR A 87 2.35 -0.01 2.66
N GLY A 88 1.58 -0.14 3.73
CA GLY A 88 1.99 0.38 5.03
C GLY A 88 2.20 1.89 5.02
N ASN A 89 3.14 2.36 5.80
CA ASN A 89 3.42 3.79 5.91
C ASN A 89 4.18 4.40 4.69
N ALA A 90 4.49 3.61 3.66
CA ALA A 90 4.97 4.17 2.39
C ALA A 90 3.99 5.20 1.80
N LEU A 91 2.70 5.08 2.11
CA LEU A 91 1.66 6.06 1.79
C LEU A 91 2.04 7.47 2.26
N ASP A 92 2.63 7.61 3.45
CA ASP A 92 2.95 8.92 4.03
C ASP A 92 4.10 9.62 3.31
N ALA A 93 5.00 8.86 2.68
CA ALA A 93 6.04 9.43 1.82
C ALA A 93 5.46 10.14 0.58
N LEU A 94 4.28 9.70 0.12
CA LEU A 94 3.56 10.29 -1.02
C LEU A 94 2.74 11.53 -0.64
N GLY A 95 2.49 11.75 0.65
CA GLY A 95 1.79 12.92 1.19
C GLY A 95 2.62 14.21 1.12
N GLU A 96 2.09 15.29 1.69
CA GLU A 96 2.75 16.59 1.69
C GLU A 96 3.80 16.71 2.81
N TYR A 97 3.49 16.22 4.01
CA TYR A 97 4.42 16.25 5.15
C TYR A 97 4.02 15.27 6.25
N VAL A 98 4.96 15.02 7.13
CA VAL A 98 4.77 14.17 8.33
C VAL A 98 5.07 14.99 9.58
N VAL A 99 4.15 14.90 10.56
CA VAL A 99 4.27 15.45 11.90
C VAL A 99 4.59 14.30 12.85
N ILE A 100 5.59 14.44 13.70
CA ILE A 100 5.95 13.47 14.76
C ILE A 100 5.86 14.16 16.11
N ASP A 101 5.00 13.64 16.98
CA ASP A 101 4.78 14.18 18.35
C ASP A 101 4.55 15.71 18.34
N GLY A 102 3.69 16.18 17.41
CA GLY A 102 3.29 17.57 17.26
C GLY A 102 4.29 18.48 16.57
N LYS A 103 5.39 17.94 16.02
CA LYS A 103 6.39 18.73 15.26
C LYS A 103 6.47 18.24 13.82
N ARG A 104 6.47 19.16 12.85
CA ARG A 104 6.75 18.82 11.46
C ARG A 104 8.16 18.22 11.36
N ALA A 105 8.22 16.95 10.99
CA ALA A 105 9.45 16.18 10.99
C ALA A 105 10.15 16.22 9.61
N PHE A 106 9.38 16.05 8.53
CA PHE A 106 9.89 16.12 7.16
C PHE A 106 8.76 16.35 6.16
N ASP A 107 9.12 16.84 4.99
CA ASP A 107 8.21 16.97 3.85
C ASP A 107 8.17 15.66 3.06
N GLY A 108 6.99 15.29 2.58
CA GLY A 108 6.79 14.19 1.66
C GLY A 108 6.94 14.63 0.20
N LEU A 109 6.50 13.77 -0.73
CA LEU A 109 6.57 14.07 -2.16
C LEU A 109 5.42 14.98 -2.63
N GLY A 110 4.35 15.16 -1.83
CA GLY A 110 3.21 16.01 -2.17
C GLY A 110 2.43 15.53 -3.40
N ILE A 111 2.49 14.21 -3.70
CA ILE A 111 1.68 13.58 -4.74
C ILE A 111 0.24 13.46 -4.25
N LEU A 112 0.06 13.04 -2.99
CA LEU A 112 -1.24 13.03 -2.32
C LEU A 112 -1.41 14.30 -1.49
N LYS A 113 -2.60 14.90 -1.51
CA LYS A 113 -2.98 16.06 -0.70
C LYS A 113 -3.35 15.63 0.71
N THR A 114 -2.34 15.20 1.46
CA THR A 114 -2.49 14.62 2.79
C THR A 114 -1.30 14.98 3.67
N HIS A 115 -1.51 14.94 4.98
CA HIS A 115 -0.41 14.89 5.93
C HIS A 115 -0.59 13.72 6.88
N ALA A 116 0.50 13.26 7.50
CA ALA A 116 0.46 12.21 8.49
C ALA A 116 0.86 12.75 9.87
N GLU A 117 0.16 12.28 10.91
CA GLU A 117 0.47 12.60 12.31
C GLU A 117 0.85 11.33 13.07
N TYR A 118 2.07 11.29 13.60
CA TYR A 118 2.66 10.17 14.34
C TYR A 118 2.75 10.48 15.81
N HIS A 119 2.38 9.48 16.64
CA HIS A 119 2.54 9.47 18.08
C HIS A 119 3.42 8.28 18.48
N MET A 120 4.72 8.50 18.61
CA MET A 120 5.72 7.43 18.73
C MET A 120 5.56 6.54 19.97
N MET A 121 4.87 7.02 20.99
CA MET A 121 4.56 6.24 22.20
C MET A 121 3.20 5.52 22.13
N LYS A 122 2.45 5.65 21.01
CA LYS A 122 1.11 5.08 20.86
C LYS A 122 1.02 4.29 19.57
N ARG A 123 1.43 3.01 19.62
CA ARG A 123 1.23 2.14 18.48
C ARG A 123 -0.25 1.83 18.30
N HIS A 124 -0.73 1.98 17.09
CA HIS A 124 -2.05 1.58 16.69
C HIS A 124 -1.99 0.23 15.98
N ASN A 125 -2.70 -0.75 16.51
CA ASN A 125 -2.89 -2.06 15.90
C ASN A 125 -4.39 -2.30 15.68
N SER A 126 -4.77 -2.63 14.46
CA SER A 126 -6.14 -3.02 14.15
C SER A 126 -6.17 -4.00 12.97
N PHE A 127 -7.25 -4.76 12.87
CA PHE A 127 -7.62 -5.33 11.60
C PHE A 127 -8.58 -4.38 10.86
N LEU A 128 -8.77 -4.66 9.58
CA LEU A 128 -9.74 -3.97 8.73
C LEU A 128 -10.48 -5.00 7.88
N LEU A 129 -11.80 -4.87 7.87
CA LEU A 129 -12.68 -5.41 6.85
C LEU A 129 -13.22 -4.23 6.04
N GLY A 130 -13.12 -4.28 4.75
CA GLY A 130 -13.60 -3.26 3.84
C GLY A 130 -13.91 -3.80 2.47
N SER A 131 -14.10 -2.92 1.50
CA SER A 131 -14.42 -3.30 0.13
C SER A 131 -13.67 -2.46 -0.91
N PHE A 132 -13.37 -3.11 -2.04
CA PHE A 132 -12.88 -2.49 -3.26
C PHE A 132 -13.77 -2.97 -4.41
N GLN A 133 -14.56 -2.07 -5.01
CA GLN A 133 -15.61 -2.44 -5.96
C GLN A 133 -16.57 -3.48 -5.29
N ASP A 134 -16.69 -4.66 -5.85
CA ASP A 134 -17.50 -5.80 -5.35
C ASP A 134 -16.68 -6.82 -4.53
N MET A 135 -15.38 -6.57 -4.32
CA MET A 135 -14.48 -7.44 -3.57
C MET A 135 -14.38 -7.01 -2.11
N GLU A 136 -14.50 -7.96 -1.20
CA GLU A 136 -14.15 -7.74 0.21
C GLU A 136 -12.65 -7.65 0.37
N ILE A 137 -12.19 -6.79 1.26
CA ILE A 137 -10.76 -6.58 1.55
C ILE A 137 -10.53 -6.82 3.04
N VAL A 138 -9.54 -7.63 3.34
CA VAL A 138 -9.06 -7.86 4.70
C VAL A 138 -7.60 -7.44 4.84
N GLY A 139 -7.23 -6.91 5.98
CA GLY A 139 -5.86 -6.54 6.24
C GLY A 139 -5.63 -6.14 7.68
N PHE A 140 -4.38 -5.84 7.97
CA PHE A 140 -3.92 -5.43 9.29
C PHE A 140 -3.24 -4.08 9.22
N LYS A 141 -3.25 -3.37 10.34
CA LYS A 141 -2.48 -2.16 10.54
C LYS A 141 -1.62 -2.31 11.80
N SER A 142 -0.37 -1.87 11.71
CA SER A 142 0.52 -1.76 12.87
C SER A 142 1.44 -0.56 12.63
N LEU A 143 1.06 0.59 13.14
CA LEU A 143 1.70 1.87 12.84
C LEU A 143 1.60 2.85 14.01
N PHE A 144 2.37 3.92 13.96
CA PHE A 144 2.38 4.98 14.98
C PHE A 144 1.62 6.24 14.55
N GLY A 145 1.12 6.28 13.32
CA GLY A 145 0.49 7.47 12.75
C GLY A 145 -0.80 7.18 12.01
N HIS A 146 -1.45 8.26 11.64
CA HIS A 146 -2.63 8.30 10.78
C HIS A 146 -2.46 9.37 9.73
N THR A 147 -3.08 9.19 8.57
CA THR A 147 -3.07 10.20 7.51
C THR A 147 -4.40 10.94 7.46
N TYR A 148 -4.30 12.24 7.25
CA TYR A 148 -5.41 13.18 7.18
C TYR A 148 -5.38 13.86 5.81
N PRO A 149 -6.36 13.62 4.93
CA PRO A 149 -6.47 14.30 3.66
C PRO A 149 -7.07 15.70 3.82
N ASP A 150 -6.77 16.58 2.88
CA ASP A 150 -7.44 17.90 2.79
C ASP A 150 -8.94 17.74 2.47
N ASP A 151 -9.32 16.67 1.76
CA ASP A 151 -10.69 16.29 1.45
C ASP A 151 -10.93 14.83 1.89
N GLU A 152 -11.76 14.64 2.89
CA GLU A 152 -12.13 13.32 3.42
C GLU A 152 -12.84 12.42 2.37
N LEU A 153 -13.47 13.02 1.37
CA LEU A 153 -14.13 12.30 0.28
C LEU A 153 -13.18 11.97 -0.87
N ALA A 154 -11.91 12.42 -0.79
CA ALA A 154 -10.92 12.11 -1.82
C ALA A 154 -10.75 10.60 -1.99
N ASN A 155 -10.94 10.15 -3.20
CA ASN A 155 -10.88 8.80 -3.75
C ASN A 155 -10.28 7.74 -2.81
N PRO A 156 -11.08 7.07 -1.96
CA PRO A 156 -10.58 5.99 -1.12
C PRO A 156 -10.16 4.81 -1.99
N LEU A 157 -9.05 4.15 -1.62
CA LEU A 157 -8.74 2.86 -2.23
C LEU A 157 -9.75 1.80 -1.75
N PHE A 158 -9.98 1.76 -0.44
CA PHE A 158 -10.93 0.84 0.18
C PHE A 158 -11.97 1.60 1.00
N ARG A 159 -13.22 1.13 0.93
CA ARG A 159 -14.28 1.57 1.85
C ARG A 159 -14.22 0.70 3.10
N VAL A 160 -14.21 1.31 4.28
CA VAL A 160 -14.15 0.61 5.56
C VAL A 160 -15.53 0.16 5.99
N GLU A 161 -15.67 -1.11 6.31
CA GLU A 161 -16.86 -1.70 6.94
C GLU A 161 -16.63 -1.89 8.45
N ARG A 162 -15.45 -2.42 8.82
CA ARG A 162 -15.02 -2.57 10.21
C ARG A 162 -13.53 -2.30 10.33
N GLY A 163 -13.14 -1.69 11.44
CA GLY A 163 -11.75 -1.33 11.69
C GLY A 163 -11.52 0.17 11.66
N VAL A 164 -10.28 0.58 11.52
CA VAL A 164 -9.88 1.99 11.44
C VAL A 164 -9.37 2.28 10.03
N GLY A 165 -9.94 3.28 9.39
CA GLY A 165 -9.54 3.76 8.08
C GLY A 165 -8.27 4.60 8.12
N ARG A 166 -8.16 5.63 7.28
CA ARG A 166 -7.03 6.58 7.22
C ARG A 166 -6.65 7.12 8.61
N HIS A 167 -7.66 7.36 9.44
CA HIS A 167 -7.59 7.78 10.84
C HIS A 167 -8.84 7.30 11.61
N PRO A 168 -8.88 7.40 12.94
CA PRO A 168 -10.07 7.07 13.72
C PRO A 168 -11.30 7.86 13.25
N GLY A 169 -12.38 7.15 12.95
CA GLY A 169 -13.63 7.72 12.45
C GLY A 169 -13.74 7.86 10.92
N ALA A 170 -12.65 7.62 10.17
CA ALA A 170 -12.72 7.62 8.71
C ALA A 170 -13.36 6.33 8.18
N PHE A 171 -14.29 6.46 7.23
CA PHE A 171 -14.89 5.35 6.47
C PHE A 171 -14.09 4.99 5.21
N ALA A 172 -12.93 5.62 5.03
CA ALA A 172 -12.05 5.46 3.90
C ALA A 172 -10.70 4.95 4.36
N GLU A 173 -10.12 4.01 3.61
CA GLU A 173 -8.77 3.50 3.79
C GLU A 173 -7.98 3.68 2.51
N GLY A 174 -6.77 4.23 2.65
CA GLY A 174 -5.87 4.45 1.53
C GLY A 174 -6.38 5.45 0.49
N PHE A 175 -5.68 5.53 -0.63
CA PHE A 175 -5.97 6.47 -1.72
C PHE A 175 -5.82 5.79 -3.07
N LEU A 176 -6.72 6.13 -3.99
CA LEU A 176 -6.66 5.79 -5.40
C LEU A 176 -6.50 7.08 -6.21
N ARG A 177 -5.40 7.21 -6.98
CA ARG A 177 -5.18 8.35 -7.87
C ARG A 177 -4.55 7.86 -9.17
N GLY A 178 -5.27 7.94 -10.29
CA GLY A 178 -4.80 7.34 -11.54
C GLY A 178 -4.47 5.86 -11.35
N GLY A 179 -3.23 5.46 -11.61
CA GLY A 179 -2.74 4.11 -11.34
C GLY A 179 -2.15 3.89 -9.94
N LEU A 180 -2.10 4.93 -9.08
CA LEU A 180 -1.60 4.80 -7.71
C LEU A 180 -2.66 4.18 -6.79
N MET A 181 -2.29 3.10 -6.14
CA MET A 181 -2.99 2.44 -5.04
C MET A 181 -2.11 2.51 -3.79
N ALA A 182 -2.48 3.35 -2.82
CA ALA A 182 -1.72 3.52 -1.58
C ALA A 182 -2.59 3.15 -0.39
N THR A 183 -2.09 2.34 0.55
CA THR A 183 -2.84 1.86 1.70
C THR A 183 -1.95 1.59 2.91
N TYR A 184 -2.47 1.80 4.11
CA TYR A 184 -1.81 1.37 5.33
C TYR A 184 -1.86 -0.14 5.59
N LEU A 185 -2.66 -0.89 4.81
CA LEU A 185 -2.82 -2.32 5.05
C LEU A 185 -1.53 -3.07 4.76
N ILE A 186 -1.19 -3.91 5.71
CA ILE A 186 -0.07 -4.85 5.67
C ILE A 186 -0.60 -6.26 5.94
N GLY A 187 0.30 -7.24 5.92
CA GLY A 187 -0.07 -8.52 6.41
C GLY A 187 0.37 -9.79 5.69
N PRO A 188 1.00 -9.79 4.51
CA PRO A 188 1.03 -8.91 3.33
C PRO A 188 -0.33 -8.86 2.61
N LEU A 189 -0.64 -7.72 2.01
CA LEU A 189 -1.96 -7.42 1.44
C LEU A 189 -2.41 -8.42 0.37
N LEU A 190 -1.54 -8.74 -0.60
CA LEU A 190 -1.92 -9.52 -1.78
C LEU A 190 -2.22 -10.99 -1.46
N PRO A 191 -1.39 -11.74 -0.74
CA PRO A 191 -1.73 -13.11 -0.34
C PRO A 191 -2.99 -13.22 0.51
N LEU A 192 -3.29 -12.19 1.31
CA LEU A 192 -4.51 -12.15 2.13
C LEU A 192 -5.77 -11.90 1.30
N ASN A 193 -5.64 -11.30 0.12
CA ASN A 193 -6.76 -10.87 -0.73
C ASN A 193 -6.63 -11.43 -2.17
N PRO A 194 -6.85 -12.75 -2.37
CA PRO A 194 -6.73 -13.36 -3.69
C PRO A 194 -7.55 -12.67 -4.79
N PRO A 195 -8.81 -12.22 -4.55
CA PRO A 195 -9.57 -11.49 -5.58
C PRO A 195 -8.88 -10.17 -5.99
N PHE A 196 -8.34 -9.42 -5.04
CA PHE A 196 -7.62 -8.17 -5.31
C PHE A 196 -6.26 -8.44 -6.01
N THR A 197 -5.59 -9.54 -5.67
CA THR A 197 -4.37 -9.97 -6.38
C THR A 197 -4.67 -10.28 -7.85
N ARG A 198 -5.77 -10.99 -8.13
CA ARG A 198 -6.22 -11.26 -9.51
C ARG A 198 -6.47 -9.96 -10.26
N TYR A 199 -7.25 -9.06 -9.65
CA TYR A 199 -7.51 -7.74 -10.22
C TYR A 199 -6.20 -7.02 -10.58
N LEU A 200 -5.23 -6.96 -9.66
CA LEU A 200 -3.95 -6.29 -9.91
C LEU A 200 -3.18 -6.92 -11.09
N LEU A 201 -3.10 -8.26 -11.14
CA LEU A 201 -2.44 -8.96 -12.25
C LEU A 201 -3.12 -8.69 -13.60
N GLU A 202 -4.46 -8.62 -13.62
CA GLU A 202 -5.23 -8.27 -14.83
C GLU A 202 -4.95 -6.82 -15.26
N GLN A 203 -4.84 -5.88 -14.30
CA GLN A 203 -4.45 -4.50 -14.61
C GLN A 203 -3.01 -4.41 -15.15
N MET A 204 -2.11 -5.31 -14.75
CA MET A 204 -0.77 -5.45 -15.31
C MET A 204 -0.75 -6.10 -16.70
N GLY A 205 -1.92 -6.47 -17.23
CA GLY A 205 -2.07 -7.05 -18.58
C GLY A 205 -1.99 -8.59 -18.62
N ALA A 206 -1.96 -9.26 -17.45
CA ALA A 206 -2.00 -10.72 -17.42
C ALA A 206 -3.35 -11.25 -17.89
N LYS A 207 -3.33 -12.31 -18.71
CA LYS A 207 -4.53 -13.00 -19.21
C LYS A 207 -4.64 -14.36 -18.51
N ASP A 208 -5.88 -14.83 -18.33
CA ASP A 208 -6.16 -16.15 -17.74
C ASP A 208 -5.42 -16.40 -16.42
N VAL A 209 -5.47 -15.39 -15.53
CA VAL A 209 -4.74 -15.36 -14.26
C VAL A 209 -5.09 -16.58 -13.40
N LYS A 210 -4.06 -17.36 -13.06
CA LYS A 210 -4.12 -18.43 -12.07
C LYS A 210 -3.32 -18.02 -10.84
N LEU A 211 -3.97 -18.00 -9.69
CA LEU A 211 -3.28 -17.65 -8.45
C LEU A 211 -2.51 -18.83 -7.89
N ALA A 212 -1.34 -18.58 -7.35
CA ALA A 212 -0.59 -19.59 -6.63
C ALA A 212 -1.38 -20.02 -5.38
N PHE A 213 -1.46 -21.34 -5.15
CA PHE A 213 -2.19 -21.93 -4.01
C PHE A 213 -3.66 -21.49 -3.91
N GLU A 214 -4.34 -21.24 -5.02
CA GLU A 214 -5.63 -20.56 -5.09
C GLU A 214 -6.68 -21.13 -4.13
N ASP A 215 -6.88 -22.44 -4.13
CA ASP A 215 -7.87 -23.09 -3.25
C ASP A 215 -7.60 -22.83 -1.76
N THR A 216 -6.32 -22.92 -1.36
CA THR A 216 -5.92 -22.70 0.03
C THR A 216 -6.00 -21.22 0.40
N ALA A 217 -5.54 -20.34 -0.48
CA ALA A 217 -5.61 -18.90 -0.29
C ALA A 217 -7.06 -18.43 -0.20
N MET A 218 -7.95 -18.93 -1.06
CA MET A 218 -9.38 -18.59 -1.03
C MET A 218 -10.08 -19.12 0.23
N LYS A 219 -9.72 -20.30 0.72
CA LYS A 219 -10.26 -20.81 2.00
C LYS A 219 -9.81 -19.92 3.17
N ALA A 220 -8.53 -19.56 3.23
CA ALA A 220 -7.99 -18.69 4.27
C ALA A 220 -8.63 -17.29 4.21
N TYR A 221 -8.78 -16.73 3.02
CA TYR A 221 -9.43 -15.44 2.79
C TYR A 221 -10.89 -15.44 3.31
N ARG A 222 -11.70 -16.43 2.91
CA ARG A 222 -13.10 -16.54 3.36
C ARG A 222 -13.21 -16.68 4.88
N ALA A 223 -12.39 -17.53 5.48
CA ALA A 223 -12.34 -17.68 6.93
C ALA A 223 -11.97 -16.35 7.62
N ARG A 224 -11.07 -15.56 7.04
CA ARG A 224 -10.67 -14.26 7.57
C ARG A 224 -11.77 -13.22 7.43
N VAL A 225 -12.50 -13.20 6.31
CA VAL A 225 -13.66 -12.32 6.10
C VAL A 225 -14.72 -12.63 7.14
N GLU A 226 -15.07 -13.90 7.35
CA GLU A 226 -16.06 -14.32 8.37
C GLU A 226 -15.61 -13.93 9.78
N GLU A 227 -14.34 -14.18 10.11
CA GLU A 227 -13.75 -13.81 11.40
C GLU A 227 -13.82 -12.29 11.65
N PHE A 228 -13.50 -11.48 10.64
CA PHE A 228 -13.48 -10.02 10.79
C PHE A 228 -14.89 -9.42 10.78
N ARG A 229 -15.88 -10.14 10.26
CA ARG A 229 -17.28 -9.75 10.29
C ARG A 229 -17.94 -10.01 11.65
N ASP A 230 -17.39 -10.90 12.48
CA ASP A 230 -17.93 -11.20 13.81
C ASP A 230 -17.86 -9.97 14.73
N GLU A 231 -19.01 -9.37 15.03
CA GLU A 231 -19.14 -8.17 15.86
C GLU A 231 -18.66 -8.37 17.30
N LYS A 232 -18.61 -9.62 17.79
CA LYS A 232 -18.10 -9.95 19.12
C LYS A 232 -16.58 -9.74 19.24
N ARG A 233 -15.88 -9.70 18.12
CA ARG A 233 -14.45 -9.42 18.09
C ARG A 233 -14.18 -7.92 18.05
N GLY A 234 -13.35 -7.43 18.97
CA GLY A 234 -12.74 -6.12 18.85
C GLY A 234 -11.83 -6.04 17.63
N TYR A 235 -11.71 -4.87 17.00
CA TYR A 235 -10.84 -4.66 15.84
C TYR A 235 -9.54 -3.89 16.17
N GLN A 236 -9.39 -3.48 17.43
CA GLN A 236 -8.16 -2.87 17.96
C GLN A 236 -7.55 -3.77 19.03
N TYR A 237 -6.21 -3.85 19.10
CA TYR A 237 -5.47 -4.65 20.08
C TYR A 237 -4.08 -4.10 20.36
#